data_f55bad4bfd8a69968ddfc9fc48612d9d
#
_entry.id   f55bad4bfd8a69968ddfc9fc48612d9d
#
_cell.length_a   1.000
_cell.length_b   1.000
_cell.length_c   1.000
_cell.angle_alpha   90.00
_cell.angle_beta   90.00
_cell.angle_gamma   90.00
#
_symmetry.space_group_name_H-M   'P 1'
#
loop_
_entity.id
_entity.type
_entity.pdbx_description
1 polymer ?
#
loop_
_entity_poly.entity_id
_entity_poly.type
_entity_poly.pdbx_seq_one_letter_code
_entity_poly.pdbx_strand_id
1 'polypeptide(L)'
;MIQNAIRRLVRYGLQTGLVEKEDEIYTTNRLIELFGLDSPEVQGEQADGAAENGAEASGKQADGAAQNGAETSGKQIDGAAEEVSVDAADETGNLEGILKEMLDYAAEKGMLAADSVVYRDLFDTKIMGLLMPRPSEVIRKFYDLYKEVSPEAATGYYYDLSRNSDYIRRYRIARDKKWVAPTEYGDLDITINLSKPEKDPKAIAAAKNAPQSGYPKCLLCKENEGYAGRVNHPARQNHRIIPVTINGSRWGFQYSPYVYYNEHCIVFNSEHVPMKIEHATFCKLFDFVKQFPHYFVGSNADLPIVGGSILSHDHFQGGHYEFAMAKAPVEETFRAAGFEDVEAGIVKWPMSVIRLSGTDTDRIIALADKILANWRGYTDEEAFIYAETDGEPHNTITPIARKRRDKYELDLVLRNNITTAEHPLGVYHPHAKLHHIKKENIGLIEVMGLAVLPARLKQELADLKDAILAGKDLRASEELC
;
A
#
# COMPACT_ATOMS: atom_id res chain seq x y z
N MET A 1 17.46 28.31 14.08
CA MET A 1 16.93 26.93 14.15
C MET A 1 16.00 26.59 13.01
N ILE A 2 14.82 27.20 12.87
CA ILE A 2 13.85 26.83 11.80
C ILE A 2 14.38 27.08 10.38
N GLN A 3 15.11 28.17 10.13
CA GLN A 3 15.71 28.46 8.82
C GLN A 3 16.68 27.35 8.39
N ASN A 4 17.45 26.77 9.31
CA ASN A 4 18.35 25.67 9.01
C ASN A 4 17.55 24.39 8.65
N ALA A 5 16.45 24.11 9.34
CA ALA A 5 15.56 22.99 8.99
C ALA A 5 14.94 23.20 7.60
N ILE A 6 14.53 24.43 7.24
CA ILE A 6 14.05 24.76 5.88
C ILE A 6 15.13 24.48 4.83
N ARG A 7 16.37 24.97 5.05
CA ARG A 7 17.48 24.73 4.11
C ARG A 7 17.76 23.24 3.90
N ARG A 8 17.77 22.43 4.99
CA ARG A 8 17.95 20.98 4.93
C ARG A 8 16.80 20.31 4.18
N LEU A 9 15.56 20.73 4.41
CA LEU A 9 14.38 20.18 3.71
C LEU A 9 14.41 20.49 2.22
N VAL A 10 14.76 21.73 1.82
CA VAL A 10 14.90 22.11 0.40
C VAL A 10 16.02 21.31 -0.25
N ARG A 11 17.16 21.15 0.42
CA ARG A 11 18.26 20.29 -0.06
C ARG A 11 17.80 18.83 -0.25
N TYR A 12 17.06 18.29 0.70
CA TYR A 12 16.42 16.97 0.58
C TYR A 12 15.53 16.90 -0.66
N GLY A 13 14.69 17.92 -0.89
CA GLY A 13 13.83 17.99 -2.07
C GLY A 13 14.60 17.95 -3.39
N LEU A 14 15.72 18.69 -3.48
CA LEU A 14 16.61 18.69 -4.65
C LEU A 14 17.28 17.32 -4.86
N GLN A 15 17.79 16.71 -3.80
CA GLN A 15 18.49 15.41 -3.87
C GLN A 15 17.56 14.26 -4.23
N THR A 16 16.31 14.32 -3.82
CA THR A 16 15.30 13.28 -4.09
C THR A 16 14.48 13.53 -5.36
N GLY A 17 14.72 14.65 -6.05
CA GLY A 17 13.99 15.02 -7.25
C GLY A 17 12.51 15.39 -7.02
N LEU A 18 12.15 15.76 -5.78
CA LEU A 18 10.86 16.38 -5.48
C LEU A 18 10.82 17.84 -5.90
N VAL A 19 11.96 18.51 -5.89
CA VAL A 19 12.15 19.90 -6.27
C VAL A 19 13.19 19.95 -7.37
N GLU A 20 12.87 20.56 -8.50
CA GLU A 20 13.84 20.84 -9.55
C GLU A 20 14.69 22.05 -9.15
N LYS A 21 15.88 22.19 -9.75
CA LYS A 21 16.82 23.27 -9.39
C LYS A 21 16.22 24.67 -9.59
N GLU A 22 15.42 24.82 -10.63
CA GLU A 22 14.72 26.06 -10.98
C GLU A 22 13.66 26.45 -9.94
N ASP A 23 13.12 25.46 -9.20
CA ASP A 23 12.07 25.66 -8.19
C ASP A 23 12.62 25.87 -6.77
N GLU A 24 13.94 25.85 -6.56
CA GLU A 24 14.58 25.94 -5.24
C GLU A 24 14.17 27.23 -4.49
N ILE A 25 14.28 28.37 -5.14
CA ILE A 25 13.94 29.67 -4.53
C ILE A 25 12.44 29.76 -4.25
N TYR A 26 11.61 29.32 -5.20
CA TYR A 26 10.17 29.32 -5.04
C TYR A 26 9.74 28.46 -3.84
N THR A 27 10.26 27.24 -3.72
CA THR A 27 9.96 26.32 -2.64
C THR A 27 10.44 26.87 -1.29
N THR A 28 11.65 27.47 -1.24
CA THR A 28 12.18 28.14 -0.06
C THR A 28 11.26 29.26 0.42
N ASN A 29 10.83 30.13 -0.50
CA ASN A 29 9.95 31.25 -0.16
C ASN A 29 8.57 30.77 0.33
N ARG A 30 8.02 29.69 -0.23
CA ARG A 30 6.78 29.09 0.26
C ARG A 30 6.88 28.52 1.67
N LEU A 31 8.04 27.94 2.00
CA LEU A 31 8.31 27.46 3.37
C LEU A 31 8.48 28.63 4.35
N ILE A 32 9.18 29.70 3.93
CA ILE A 32 9.31 30.92 4.73
C ILE A 32 7.93 31.51 5.05
N GLU A 33 7.08 31.66 4.02
CA GLU A 33 5.71 32.12 4.17
C GLU A 33 4.92 31.25 5.16
N LEU A 34 5.01 29.90 5.01
CA LEU A 34 4.30 28.96 5.87
C LEU A 34 4.65 29.15 7.36
N PHE A 35 5.91 29.46 7.66
CA PHE A 35 6.39 29.65 9.03
C PHE A 35 6.37 31.09 9.51
N GLY A 36 5.88 32.04 8.69
CA GLY A 36 5.77 33.45 9.03
C GLY A 36 7.14 34.10 9.28
N LEU A 37 8.13 33.75 8.46
CA LEU A 37 9.50 34.28 8.57
C LEU A 37 9.73 35.36 7.49
N ASP A 38 10.60 36.32 7.80
CA ASP A 38 10.94 37.42 6.88
C ASP A 38 12.11 37.06 5.95
N SER A 39 12.95 36.06 6.31
CA SER A 39 14.18 35.72 5.60
C SER A 39 14.56 34.24 5.78
N PRO A 40 15.19 33.60 4.78
CA PRO A 40 15.81 32.28 4.93
C PRO A 40 17.09 32.29 5.77
N GLU A 41 17.63 33.47 6.07
CA GLU A 41 18.87 33.63 6.83
C GLU A 41 18.59 33.85 8.32
N VAL A 42 19.49 33.35 9.15
CA VAL A 42 19.47 33.65 10.59
C VAL A 42 20.02 35.07 10.78
N GLN A 43 19.23 35.99 11.34
CA GLN A 43 19.75 37.33 11.67
C GLN A 43 20.94 37.20 12.64
N GLY A 44 22.16 37.44 12.12
CA GLY A 44 23.39 37.39 12.93
C GLY A 44 24.56 36.60 12.32
N GLU A 45 24.36 35.79 11.31
CA GLU A 45 25.47 35.21 10.54
C GLU A 45 25.79 36.11 9.33
N GLN A 46 26.77 37.03 9.53
CA GLN A 46 27.43 37.70 8.41
C GLN A 46 28.17 36.65 7.59
N ALA A 47 27.92 36.62 6.28
CA ALA A 47 28.68 35.84 5.35
C ALA A 47 30.14 36.27 5.41
N ASP A 48 31.02 35.45 5.98
CA ASP A 48 32.44 35.60 5.79
C ASP A 48 32.78 35.48 4.31
N GLY A 49 33.41 36.52 3.79
CA GLY A 49 33.59 36.79 2.39
C GLY A 49 34.27 35.68 1.63
N ALA A 50 33.67 35.29 0.52
CA ALA A 50 34.35 34.63 -0.57
C ALA A 50 35.30 35.62 -1.24
N ALA A 51 36.59 35.49 -0.92
CA ALA A 51 37.65 36.15 -1.66
C ALA A 51 37.71 35.56 -3.08
N GLU A 52 37.50 36.43 -4.07
CA GLU A 52 37.85 36.16 -5.45
C GLU A 52 39.36 35.91 -5.54
N ASN A 53 39.74 34.76 -6.04
CA ASN A 53 41.05 34.56 -6.67
C ASN A 53 40.83 33.96 -8.06
N GLY A 54 40.95 34.85 -9.04
CA GLY A 54 41.12 34.45 -10.41
C GLY A 54 42.49 33.78 -10.60
N ALA A 55 42.52 32.73 -11.35
CA ALA A 55 43.72 32.22 -12.01
C ALA A 55 43.32 31.58 -13.32
N GLU A 56 44.02 32.02 -14.35
CA GLU A 56 43.86 31.80 -15.76
C GLU A 56 44.06 30.33 -16.20
N ALA A 57 43.56 30.15 -17.40
CA ALA A 57 43.65 28.95 -18.23
C ALA A 57 45.05 28.41 -18.49
N SER A 58 45.17 27.12 -18.65
CA SER A 58 45.98 26.54 -19.72
C SER A 58 45.44 25.15 -20.06
N GLY A 59 45.09 24.96 -21.31
CA GLY A 59 44.66 23.70 -21.89
C GLY A 59 45.80 22.70 -22.06
N LYS A 60 45.41 21.44 -22.10
CA LYS A 60 46.10 20.41 -22.92
C LYS A 60 45.10 19.29 -23.26
N GLN A 61 44.91 19.15 -24.57
CA GLN A 61 44.36 17.95 -25.20
C GLN A 61 45.34 16.78 -25.00
N ALA A 62 44.82 15.59 -24.85
CA ALA A 62 45.46 14.35 -25.34
C ALA A 62 44.37 13.30 -25.60
N ASP A 63 44.35 12.88 -26.85
CA ASP A 63 43.66 11.73 -27.43
C ASP A 63 44.13 10.41 -26.82
N GLY A 64 43.29 9.39 -26.93
CA GLY A 64 43.69 8.01 -26.67
C GLY A 64 42.54 7.03 -26.73
N ALA A 65 42.34 6.45 -27.89
CA ALA A 65 41.32 5.46 -28.22
C ALA A 65 41.67 4.04 -27.72
N ALA A 66 40.64 3.22 -27.74
CA ALA A 66 40.55 1.80 -28.15
C ALA A 66 40.40 0.72 -27.06
N GLN A 67 39.30 0.09 -27.11
CA GLN A 67 38.99 -1.30 -27.55
C GLN A 67 39.03 -2.42 -26.51
N ASN A 68 37.88 -3.10 -26.51
CA ASN A 68 37.62 -4.56 -26.49
C ASN A 68 37.57 -5.32 -25.16
N GLY A 69 36.47 -6.07 -25.06
CA GLY A 69 36.46 -7.37 -24.43
C GLY A 69 35.08 -7.75 -23.82
N ALA A 70 34.24 -8.33 -24.65
CA ALA A 70 33.05 -9.04 -24.16
C ALA A 70 33.51 -10.39 -23.56
N GLU A 71 33.06 -10.69 -22.35
CA GLU A 71 32.92 -12.09 -21.91
C GLU A 71 31.65 -12.23 -21.07
N THR A 72 30.74 -13.00 -21.63
CA THR A 72 29.54 -13.54 -21.02
C THR A 72 29.93 -14.66 -20.04
N SER A 73 29.60 -14.50 -18.77
CA SER A 73 29.45 -15.68 -17.90
C SER A 73 28.17 -15.58 -17.12
N GLY A 74 27.25 -16.47 -17.47
CA GLY A 74 26.00 -16.67 -16.73
C GLY A 74 26.27 -17.09 -15.29
N LYS A 75 25.71 -16.39 -14.35
CA LYS A 75 25.53 -16.88 -12.99
C LYS A 75 24.04 -16.95 -12.71
N GLN A 76 23.61 -18.17 -12.45
CA GLN A 76 22.34 -18.50 -11.82
C GLN A 76 22.20 -17.66 -10.54
N ILE A 77 21.10 -16.92 -10.44
CA ILE A 77 20.75 -16.20 -9.20
C ILE A 77 19.77 -17.09 -8.47
N ASP A 78 20.25 -17.77 -7.44
CA ASP A 78 19.44 -18.39 -6.42
C ASP A 78 18.67 -17.29 -5.68
N GLY A 79 17.33 -17.42 -5.64
CA GLY A 79 16.45 -16.52 -4.94
C GLY A 79 16.60 -16.67 -3.43
N ALA A 80 17.50 -15.91 -2.83
CA ALA A 80 17.46 -15.59 -1.41
C ALA A 80 16.61 -14.34 -1.27
N ALA A 81 15.62 -14.40 -0.38
CA ALA A 81 14.89 -13.22 0.06
C ALA A 81 15.91 -12.20 0.57
N GLU A 82 16.16 -11.14 -0.18
CA GLU A 82 16.91 -10.00 0.31
C GLU A 82 16.12 -9.44 1.52
N GLU A 83 16.72 -9.62 2.69
CA GLU A 83 16.45 -8.74 3.82
C GLU A 83 16.49 -7.32 3.27
N VAL A 84 15.39 -6.59 3.45
CA VAL A 84 15.36 -5.14 3.22
C VAL A 84 16.38 -4.58 4.20
N SER A 85 17.64 -4.51 3.77
CA SER A 85 18.68 -3.82 4.48
C SER A 85 18.17 -2.41 4.73
N VAL A 86 18.15 -2.01 6.00
CA VAL A 86 18.01 -0.62 6.41
C VAL A 86 19.29 0.05 5.93
N ASP A 87 19.30 0.39 4.65
CA ASP A 87 20.49 0.93 4.01
C ASP A 87 20.85 2.27 4.58
N ALA A 88 22.11 2.33 4.89
CA ALA A 88 23.03 3.46 4.93
C ALA A 88 22.42 4.73 5.50
N ALA A 89 22.97 5.16 6.61
CA ALA A 89 22.82 6.52 7.11
C ALA A 89 22.88 7.49 5.93
N ASP A 90 21.71 7.88 5.46
CA ASP A 90 21.54 8.76 4.33
C ASP A 90 22.18 10.10 4.69
N GLU A 91 23.22 10.50 3.98
CA GLU A 91 23.87 11.82 4.09
C GLU A 91 22.88 12.98 3.79
N THR A 92 21.66 12.66 3.30
CA THR A 92 20.56 13.59 3.04
C THR A 92 19.90 14.14 4.31
N GLY A 93 20.40 13.79 5.52
CA GLY A 93 19.86 14.26 6.80
C GLY A 93 18.42 13.78 7.01
N ASN A 94 18.28 12.80 7.86
CA ASN A 94 17.07 12.14 8.33
C ASN A 94 15.80 13.02 8.20
N LEU A 95 14.95 12.78 7.17
CA LEU A 95 13.72 13.53 6.93
C LEU A 95 12.83 13.58 8.19
N GLU A 96 12.72 12.45 8.93
CA GLU A 96 11.99 12.39 10.20
C GLU A 96 12.50 13.44 11.19
N GLY A 97 13.84 13.60 11.33
CA GLY A 97 14.45 14.58 12.20
C GLY A 97 14.18 16.02 11.75
N ILE A 98 14.28 16.28 10.44
CA ILE A 98 13.99 17.62 9.88
C ILE A 98 12.52 17.99 10.14
N LEU A 99 11.59 17.10 9.79
CA LEU A 99 10.16 17.33 10.01
C LEU A 99 9.84 17.46 11.50
N LYS A 100 10.46 16.66 12.36
CA LYS A 100 10.29 16.78 13.81
C LYS A 100 10.69 18.18 14.33
N GLU A 101 11.86 18.71 13.94
CA GLU A 101 12.28 20.06 14.31
C GLU A 101 11.30 21.14 13.84
N MET A 102 10.80 21.00 12.61
CA MET A 102 9.82 21.93 12.04
C MET A 102 8.48 21.87 12.77
N LEU A 103 8.03 20.68 13.15
CA LEU A 103 6.79 20.47 13.88
C LEU A 103 6.89 20.94 15.34
N ASP A 104 8.03 20.73 15.99
CA ASP A 104 8.27 21.23 17.34
C ASP A 104 8.24 22.75 17.36
N TYR A 105 8.89 23.41 16.40
CA TYR A 105 8.80 24.86 16.22
C TYR A 105 7.35 25.32 15.98
N ALA A 106 6.60 24.64 15.12
CA ALA A 106 5.20 24.97 14.84
C ALA A 106 4.32 24.83 16.09
N ALA A 107 4.57 23.81 16.92
CA ALA A 107 3.87 23.63 18.19
C ALA A 107 4.20 24.75 19.20
N GLU A 108 5.48 25.10 19.37
CA GLU A 108 5.92 26.20 20.22
C GLU A 108 5.35 27.57 19.82
N LYS A 109 5.19 27.80 18.51
CA LYS A 109 4.60 29.03 17.96
C LYS A 109 3.07 29.03 17.92
N GLY A 110 2.42 27.98 18.42
CA GLY A 110 0.96 27.88 18.41
C GLY A 110 0.36 27.76 17.01
N MET A 111 1.12 27.29 16.01
CA MET A 111 0.65 27.09 14.64
C MET A 111 -0.20 25.83 14.50
N LEU A 112 -0.10 24.89 15.45
CA LEU A 112 -0.92 23.69 15.53
C LEU A 112 -2.14 23.97 16.44
N ALA A 113 -3.33 23.51 16.04
CA ALA A 113 -4.52 23.64 16.89
C ALA A 113 -4.42 22.86 18.22
N ALA A 114 -3.63 21.77 18.21
CA ALA A 114 -3.20 21.03 19.40
C ALA A 114 -1.92 20.26 19.08
N ASP A 115 -1.06 20.04 20.07
CA ASP A 115 0.13 19.20 19.91
C ASP A 115 -0.23 17.73 20.08
N SER A 116 -0.75 17.13 19.01
CA SER A 116 -1.06 15.70 18.93
C SER A 116 -0.66 15.13 17.57
N VAL A 117 -0.53 13.80 17.49
CA VAL A 117 -0.12 13.10 16.26
C VAL A 117 -1.00 13.49 15.06
N VAL A 118 -2.31 13.67 15.26
CA VAL A 118 -3.23 14.05 14.19
C VAL A 118 -2.92 15.43 13.63
N TYR A 119 -2.73 16.43 14.48
CA TYR A 119 -2.44 17.79 14.01
C TYR A 119 -1.02 17.91 13.47
N ARG A 120 -0.06 17.17 14.04
CA ARG A 120 1.30 17.07 13.48
C ARG A 120 1.26 16.44 12.09
N ASP A 121 0.47 15.36 11.88
CA ASP A 121 0.30 14.71 10.57
C ASP A 121 -0.39 15.61 9.53
N LEU A 122 -1.30 16.47 9.94
CA LEU A 122 -1.89 17.47 9.05
C LEU A 122 -0.85 18.52 8.62
N PHE A 123 0.01 18.94 9.56
CA PHE A 123 0.97 20.02 9.31
C PHE A 123 2.20 19.54 8.54
N ASP A 124 2.75 18.37 8.86
CA ASP A 124 3.87 17.80 8.10
C ASP A 124 3.49 17.50 6.64
N THR A 125 2.27 17.00 6.42
CA THR A 125 1.75 16.78 5.07
C THR A 125 1.62 18.12 4.31
N LYS A 126 1.27 19.21 5.01
CA LYS A 126 1.25 20.56 4.44
C LYS A 126 2.65 21.04 4.08
N ILE A 127 3.65 20.81 4.95
CA ILE A 127 5.06 21.13 4.68
C ILE A 127 5.53 20.38 3.43
N MET A 128 5.40 19.06 3.42
CA MET A 128 5.83 18.23 2.30
C MET A 128 5.07 18.53 1.00
N GLY A 129 3.82 18.95 1.11
CA GLY A 129 3.00 19.38 -0.02
C GLY A 129 3.57 20.58 -0.80
N LEU A 130 4.41 21.41 -0.15
CA LEU A 130 5.09 22.54 -0.80
C LEU A 130 6.28 22.12 -1.69
N LEU A 131 6.82 20.91 -1.44
CA LEU A 131 7.90 20.35 -2.25
C LEU A 131 7.38 19.54 -3.45
N MET A 132 6.08 19.27 -3.48
CA MET A 132 5.52 18.35 -4.47
C MET A 132 5.40 18.97 -5.86
N PRO A 133 5.86 18.26 -6.90
CA PRO A 133 5.55 18.64 -8.28
C PRO A 133 4.03 18.59 -8.51
N ARG A 134 3.56 19.34 -9.50
CA ARG A 134 2.12 19.36 -9.84
C ARG A 134 1.66 18.00 -10.36
N PRO A 135 0.38 17.65 -10.18
CA PRO A 135 -0.16 16.39 -10.72
C PRO A 135 0.13 16.20 -12.22
N SER A 136 0.01 17.26 -13.02
CA SER A 136 0.27 17.20 -14.46
C SER A 136 1.73 16.87 -14.82
N GLU A 137 2.68 17.30 -14.00
CA GLU A 137 4.11 16.99 -14.17
C GLU A 137 4.40 15.53 -13.84
N VAL A 138 3.88 15.07 -12.71
CA VAL A 138 4.01 13.66 -12.29
C VAL A 138 3.38 12.72 -13.31
N ILE A 139 2.18 13.02 -13.79
CA ILE A 139 1.48 12.21 -14.79
C ILE A 139 2.27 12.17 -16.10
N ARG A 140 2.80 13.30 -16.55
CA ARG A 140 3.61 13.36 -17.78
C ARG A 140 4.85 12.48 -17.63
N LYS A 141 5.64 12.68 -16.57
CA LYS A 141 6.88 11.93 -16.32
C LYS A 141 6.60 10.41 -16.18
N PHE A 142 5.51 10.05 -15.51
CA PHE A 142 5.09 8.66 -15.42
C PHE A 142 4.84 8.04 -16.79
N TYR A 143 4.06 8.70 -17.65
CA TYR A 143 3.73 8.16 -18.96
C TYR A 143 4.87 8.25 -19.98
N ASP A 144 5.78 9.21 -19.84
CA ASP A 144 7.01 9.25 -20.63
C ASP A 144 7.89 8.03 -20.30
N LEU A 145 8.12 7.74 -19.01
CA LEU A 145 8.85 6.55 -18.59
C LEU A 145 8.15 5.25 -19.02
N TYR A 146 6.82 5.21 -18.90
CA TYR A 146 6.02 4.05 -19.30
C TYR A 146 6.19 3.71 -20.79
N LYS A 147 6.20 4.73 -21.65
CA LYS A 147 6.28 4.57 -23.11
C LYS A 147 7.71 4.38 -23.61
N GLU A 148 8.65 5.14 -23.05
CA GLU A 148 10.02 5.23 -23.58
C GLU A 148 10.98 4.23 -22.93
N VAL A 149 10.68 3.79 -21.70
CA VAL A 149 11.52 2.85 -20.96
C VAL A 149 10.77 1.54 -20.67
N SER A 150 9.89 1.54 -19.67
CA SER A 150 9.07 0.37 -19.33
C SER A 150 7.98 0.70 -18.31
N PRO A 151 6.95 -0.16 -18.14
CA PRO A 151 6.01 -0.07 -17.03
C PRO A 151 6.67 -0.07 -15.65
N GLU A 152 7.71 -0.88 -15.45
CA GLU A 152 8.49 -0.98 -14.21
C GLU A 152 9.21 0.32 -13.89
N ALA A 153 9.80 1.00 -14.90
CA ALA A 153 10.44 2.28 -14.71
C ALA A 153 9.44 3.37 -14.26
N ALA A 154 8.23 3.34 -14.84
CA ALA A 154 7.18 4.29 -14.48
C ALA A 154 6.67 4.07 -13.06
N THR A 155 6.38 2.81 -12.68
CA THR A 155 5.92 2.46 -11.33
C THR A 155 7.02 2.70 -10.29
N GLY A 156 8.27 2.41 -10.60
CA GLY A 156 9.43 2.69 -9.74
C GLY A 156 9.58 4.19 -9.46
N TYR A 157 9.55 5.03 -10.49
CA TYR A 157 9.54 6.50 -10.32
C TYR A 157 8.40 6.95 -9.38
N TYR A 158 7.19 6.45 -9.60
CA TYR A 158 6.04 6.86 -8.82
C TYR A 158 6.09 6.33 -7.38
N TYR A 159 6.67 5.14 -7.18
CA TYR A 159 6.91 4.60 -5.84
C TYR A 159 7.93 5.44 -5.08
N ASP A 160 9.04 5.81 -5.71
CA ASP A 160 10.06 6.68 -5.12
C ASP A 160 9.50 8.07 -4.79
N LEU A 161 8.69 8.65 -5.68
CA LEU A 161 7.97 9.89 -5.39
C LEU A 161 7.10 9.74 -4.11
N SER A 162 6.36 8.65 -4.00
CA SER A 162 5.48 8.38 -2.85
C SER A 162 6.27 8.17 -1.53
N ARG A 163 7.47 7.60 -1.62
CA ARG A 163 8.39 7.42 -0.47
C ARG A 163 9.06 8.74 -0.07
N ASN A 164 9.57 9.47 -1.06
CA ASN A 164 10.34 10.69 -0.84
C ASN A 164 9.46 11.87 -0.39
N SER A 165 8.19 11.88 -0.77
CA SER A 165 7.21 12.87 -0.33
C SER A 165 6.67 12.67 1.10
N ASP A 166 7.16 11.67 1.82
CA ASP A 166 6.62 11.25 3.13
C ASP A 166 5.12 10.86 3.09
N TYR A 167 4.59 10.60 1.91
CA TYR A 167 3.27 9.97 1.79
C TYR A 167 3.32 8.54 2.33
N ILE A 168 4.39 7.80 1.99
CA ILE A 168 4.78 6.53 2.60
C ILE A 168 5.79 6.84 3.70
N ARG A 169 5.34 6.80 4.95
CA ARG A 169 6.16 7.14 6.13
C ARG A 169 7.08 6.00 6.52
N ARG A 170 8.23 5.89 5.83
CA ARG A 170 9.20 4.77 5.98
C ARG A 170 9.59 4.53 7.43
N TYR A 171 9.88 5.58 8.19
CA TYR A 171 10.27 5.49 9.60
C TYR A 171 9.17 4.92 10.52
N ARG A 172 7.89 5.09 10.17
CA ARG A 172 6.79 4.44 10.90
C ARG A 172 6.71 2.96 10.54
N ILE A 173 6.81 2.64 9.25
CA ILE A 173 6.76 1.26 8.72
C ILE A 173 7.93 0.43 9.25
N ALA A 174 9.12 1.03 9.42
CA ALA A 174 10.29 0.37 10.01
C ALA A 174 10.09 -0.10 11.46
N ARG A 175 9.06 0.40 12.15
CA ARG A 175 8.71 -0.04 13.52
C ARG A 175 7.88 -1.33 13.53
N ASP A 176 7.26 -1.70 12.41
CA ASP A 176 6.45 -2.92 12.29
C ASP A 176 7.30 -4.15 12.64
N LYS A 177 6.68 -5.11 13.32
CA LYS A 177 7.31 -6.40 13.59
C LYS A 177 6.89 -7.36 12.50
N LYS A 178 7.86 -7.88 11.74
CA LYS A 178 7.62 -8.78 10.62
C LYS A 178 8.40 -10.08 10.82
N TRP A 179 7.77 -11.21 10.52
CA TRP A 179 8.41 -12.52 10.49
C TRP A 179 7.63 -13.47 9.59
N VAL A 180 8.26 -14.58 9.28
CA VAL A 180 7.66 -15.66 8.49
C VAL A 180 7.34 -16.83 9.40
N ALA A 181 6.16 -17.41 9.27
CA ALA A 181 5.74 -18.61 9.98
C ALA A 181 5.57 -19.76 9.00
N PRO A 182 6.40 -20.84 9.10
CA PRO A 182 6.25 -22.02 8.27
C PRO A 182 4.97 -22.78 8.66
N THR A 183 4.20 -23.17 7.64
CA THR A 183 2.97 -23.95 7.80
C THR A 183 2.90 -25.07 6.77
N GLU A 184 1.91 -25.95 6.90
CA GLU A 184 1.63 -26.97 5.88
C GLU A 184 1.19 -26.41 4.53
N TYR A 185 0.79 -25.13 4.49
CA TYR A 185 0.39 -24.39 3.28
C TYR A 185 1.52 -23.54 2.69
N GLY A 186 2.71 -23.61 3.26
CA GLY A 186 3.87 -22.78 2.93
C GLY A 186 4.17 -21.73 4.00
N ASP A 187 5.09 -20.87 3.68
CA ASP A 187 5.56 -19.81 4.56
C ASP A 187 4.59 -18.62 4.54
N LEU A 188 3.95 -18.35 5.68
CA LEU A 188 3.03 -17.21 5.83
C LEU A 188 3.74 -16.00 6.39
N ASP A 189 3.48 -14.83 5.79
CA ASP A 189 3.99 -13.56 6.29
C ASP A 189 3.13 -13.07 7.45
N ILE A 190 3.78 -12.64 8.54
CA ILE A 190 3.09 -12.09 9.70
C ILE A 190 3.66 -10.72 10.03
N THR A 191 2.78 -9.76 10.24
CA THR A 191 3.15 -8.39 10.60
C THR A 191 2.31 -7.91 11.77
N ILE A 192 2.96 -7.47 12.86
CA ILE A 192 2.31 -6.61 13.86
C ILE A 192 2.48 -5.17 13.37
N ASN A 193 1.37 -4.55 12.97
CA ASN A 193 1.38 -3.21 12.39
C ASN A 193 1.47 -2.16 13.51
N LEU A 194 2.63 -1.53 13.62
CA LEU A 194 2.91 -0.43 14.55
C LEU A 194 2.92 0.93 13.83
N SER A 195 2.84 0.94 12.50
CA SER A 195 2.90 2.14 11.67
C SER A 195 1.59 2.93 11.65
N LYS A 196 0.46 2.25 11.89
CA LYS A 196 -0.86 2.89 12.00
C LYS A 196 -0.96 3.56 13.38
N PRO A 197 -1.03 4.91 13.44
CA PRO A 197 -1.11 5.60 14.73
C PRO A 197 -2.36 5.16 15.50
N GLU A 198 -2.18 4.81 16.77
CA GLU A 198 -3.30 4.66 17.68
C GLU A 198 -4.00 6.01 17.83
N LYS A 199 -5.31 6.01 17.72
CA LYS A 199 -6.07 7.25 17.86
C LYS A 199 -6.07 7.68 19.33
N ASP A 200 -5.47 8.84 19.63
CA ASP A 200 -5.57 9.49 20.92
C ASP A 200 -7.05 9.67 21.29
N PRO A 201 -7.48 9.35 22.54
CA PRO A 201 -8.84 9.56 23.00
C PRO A 201 -9.37 10.99 22.77
N LYS A 202 -8.52 12.00 22.92
CA LYS A 202 -8.88 13.40 22.62
C LYS A 202 -9.12 13.61 21.13
N ALA A 203 -8.31 13.01 20.26
CA ALA A 203 -8.49 13.06 18.81
C ALA A 203 -9.77 12.30 18.37
N ILE A 204 -10.10 11.18 19.03
CA ILE A 204 -11.36 10.46 18.80
C ILE A 204 -12.56 11.34 19.16
N ALA A 205 -12.53 12.00 20.32
CA ALA A 205 -13.58 12.91 20.77
C ALA A 205 -13.72 14.12 19.83
N ALA A 206 -12.60 14.73 19.42
CA ALA A 206 -12.59 15.83 18.47
C ALA A 206 -13.14 15.39 17.09
N ALA A 207 -12.78 14.21 16.61
CA ALA A 207 -13.29 13.66 15.35
C ALA A 207 -14.79 13.37 15.39
N LYS A 208 -15.32 12.91 16.55
CA LYS A 208 -16.75 12.66 16.76
C LYS A 208 -17.57 13.95 16.72
N ASN A 209 -17.00 15.04 17.25
CA ASN A 209 -17.64 16.36 17.33
C ASN A 209 -17.36 17.23 16.10
N ALA A 210 -16.49 16.78 15.17
CA ALA A 210 -16.17 17.54 13.96
C ALA A 210 -17.36 17.58 13.00
N PRO A 211 -17.57 18.72 12.29
CA PRO A 211 -18.58 18.79 11.25
C PRO A 211 -18.41 17.66 10.24
N GLN A 212 -19.48 16.97 9.91
CA GLN A 212 -19.47 15.96 8.86
C GLN A 212 -19.40 16.65 7.50
N SER A 213 -18.38 16.30 6.72
CA SER A 213 -18.18 16.81 5.37
C SER A 213 -18.28 15.66 4.38
N GLY A 214 -19.08 15.82 3.35
CA GLY A 214 -19.17 14.90 2.23
C GLY A 214 -18.01 15.03 1.22
N TYR A 215 -16.99 15.82 1.52
CA TYR A 215 -15.83 16.05 0.63
C TYR A 215 -14.50 15.86 1.38
N PRO A 216 -13.62 14.98 0.86
CA PRO A 216 -13.89 13.90 -0.09
C PRO A 216 -14.93 12.90 0.49
N LYS A 217 -15.67 12.18 -0.36
CA LYS A 217 -16.71 11.24 0.11
C LYS A 217 -16.11 10.05 0.87
N CYS A 218 -14.94 9.55 0.43
CA CYS A 218 -14.21 8.49 1.12
C CYS A 218 -12.69 8.61 0.91
N LEU A 219 -11.91 7.72 1.54
CA LEU A 219 -10.43 7.73 1.47
C LEU A 219 -9.87 7.39 0.09
N LEU A 220 -10.67 6.83 -0.83
CA LEU A 220 -10.26 6.44 -2.18
C LEU A 220 -10.70 7.42 -3.26
N CYS A 221 -11.54 8.42 -2.95
CA CYS A 221 -11.98 9.38 -3.94
C CYS A 221 -10.80 10.20 -4.49
N LYS A 222 -10.81 10.49 -5.81
CA LYS A 222 -9.79 11.31 -6.48
C LYS A 222 -9.62 12.71 -5.87
N GLU A 223 -10.65 13.23 -5.23
CA GLU A 223 -10.66 14.50 -4.50
C GLU A 223 -9.73 14.52 -3.28
N ASN A 224 -9.15 13.38 -2.90
CA ASN A 224 -8.08 13.34 -1.90
C ASN A 224 -6.77 13.94 -2.40
N GLU A 225 -6.48 13.94 -3.71
CA GLU A 225 -5.25 14.50 -4.24
C GLU A 225 -5.10 15.98 -3.86
N GLY A 226 -4.04 16.31 -3.14
CA GLY A 226 -3.80 17.67 -2.65
C GLY A 226 -4.69 18.15 -1.51
N TYR A 227 -5.58 17.28 -0.97
CA TYR A 227 -6.50 17.67 0.10
C TYR A 227 -5.79 17.95 1.42
N ALA A 228 -6.12 19.08 2.06
CA ALA A 228 -5.47 19.53 3.29
C ALA A 228 -5.76 18.66 4.52
N GLY A 229 -6.79 17.82 4.44
CA GLY A 229 -7.19 17.00 5.56
C GLY A 229 -8.00 17.74 6.66
N ARG A 230 -8.40 17.00 7.66
CA ARG A 230 -9.06 17.46 8.86
C ARG A 230 -8.96 16.37 9.94
N VAL A 231 -9.34 16.65 11.18
CA VAL A 231 -9.19 15.74 12.32
C VAL A 231 -9.75 14.33 12.06
N ASN A 232 -10.83 14.21 11.30
CA ASN A 232 -11.46 12.93 10.95
C ASN A 232 -11.22 12.47 9.51
N HIS A 233 -10.34 13.13 8.77
CA HIS A 233 -9.95 12.74 7.41
C HIS A 233 -8.49 13.13 7.14
N PRO A 234 -7.63 12.19 6.71
CA PRO A 234 -6.20 12.44 6.57
C PRO A 234 -5.87 13.50 5.51
N ALA A 235 -4.80 14.26 5.74
CA ALA A 235 -4.23 15.13 4.73
C ALA A 235 -3.58 14.33 3.61
N ARG A 236 -3.57 14.89 2.39
CA ARG A 236 -3.05 14.28 1.16
C ARG A 236 -2.38 15.30 0.24
N GLN A 237 -1.84 16.40 0.80
CA GLN A 237 -1.16 17.46 0.02
C GLN A 237 0.12 16.94 -0.64
N ASN A 238 0.77 15.95 -0.03
CA ASN A 238 1.95 15.24 -0.52
C ASN A 238 1.62 13.98 -1.34
N HIS A 239 0.38 13.80 -1.76
CA HIS A 239 -0.08 12.65 -2.53
C HIS A 239 -0.40 13.05 -3.97
N ARG A 240 -0.10 12.15 -4.91
CA ARG A 240 -0.45 12.27 -6.33
C ARG A 240 -1.13 10.98 -6.79
N ILE A 241 -1.98 11.10 -7.80
CA ILE A 241 -2.76 9.99 -8.36
C ILE A 241 -2.42 9.89 -9.85
N ILE A 242 -2.08 8.69 -10.31
CA ILE A 242 -1.89 8.42 -11.74
C ILE A 242 -3.22 7.99 -12.34
N PRO A 243 -3.79 8.75 -13.29
CA PRO A 243 -4.99 8.31 -14.00
C PRO A 243 -4.62 7.15 -14.93
N VAL A 244 -5.36 6.06 -14.86
CA VAL A 244 -5.24 4.90 -15.74
C VAL A 244 -6.58 4.60 -16.40
N THR A 245 -6.56 3.99 -17.59
CA THR A 245 -7.78 3.52 -18.25
C THR A 245 -7.86 2.02 -18.08
N ILE A 246 -8.94 1.52 -17.49
CA ILE A 246 -9.17 0.10 -17.24
C ILE A 246 -10.54 -0.28 -17.80
N ASN A 247 -10.56 -1.27 -18.68
CA ASN A 247 -11.77 -1.75 -19.36
C ASN A 247 -12.60 -0.56 -19.91
N GLY A 248 -11.94 0.36 -20.61
CA GLY A 248 -12.55 1.53 -21.25
C GLY A 248 -13.06 2.63 -20.30
N SER A 249 -12.85 2.52 -18.99
CA SER A 249 -13.26 3.51 -18.00
C SER A 249 -12.06 4.15 -17.28
N ARG A 250 -12.30 5.31 -16.66
CA ARG A 250 -11.25 6.05 -15.94
C ARG A 250 -11.10 5.52 -14.52
N TRP A 251 -9.85 5.27 -14.14
CA TRP A 251 -9.44 4.81 -12.82
C TRP A 251 -8.29 5.67 -12.30
N GLY A 252 -8.07 5.62 -10.99
CA GLY A 252 -6.88 6.16 -10.34
C GLY A 252 -5.98 5.03 -9.86
N PHE A 253 -4.68 5.18 -10.03
CA PHE A 253 -3.66 4.32 -9.48
C PHE A 253 -2.88 5.10 -8.42
N GLN A 254 -2.76 4.54 -7.22
CA GLN A 254 -2.02 5.12 -6.10
C GLN A 254 -1.38 4.04 -5.24
N TYR A 255 -0.27 4.37 -4.55
CA TYR A 255 0.28 3.49 -3.52
C TYR A 255 -0.50 3.64 -2.21
N SER A 256 -0.47 2.57 -1.40
CA SER A 256 -0.99 2.61 -0.05
C SER A 256 0.06 3.24 0.88
N PRO A 257 -0.31 4.18 1.75
CA PRO A 257 0.64 4.75 2.70
C PRO A 257 1.09 3.77 3.79
N TYR A 258 0.41 2.62 3.91
CA TYR A 258 0.71 1.63 4.94
C TYR A 258 1.69 0.54 4.51
N VAL A 259 1.92 0.35 3.22
CA VAL A 259 2.88 -0.60 2.60
C VAL A 259 2.98 -1.92 3.37
N TYR A 260 1.90 -2.70 3.34
CA TYR A 260 1.90 -4.02 3.99
C TYR A 260 2.86 -5.00 3.31
N TYR A 261 3.09 -4.84 2.02
CA TYR A 261 4.03 -5.57 1.16
C TYR A 261 4.62 -4.64 0.11
N ASN A 262 5.64 -5.11 -0.63
CA ASN A 262 6.35 -4.27 -1.60
C ASN A 262 5.42 -3.67 -2.66
N GLU A 263 5.54 -2.36 -2.86
CA GLU A 263 4.76 -1.57 -3.83
C GLU A 263 3.23 -1.77 -3.70
N HIS A 264 2.74 -1.95 -2.46
CA HIS A 264 1.30 -2.07 -2.20
C HIS A 264 0.55 -0.89 -2.80
N CYS A 265 -0.27 -1.16 -3.80
CA CYS A 265 -1.04 -0.16 -4.52
C CYS A 265 -2.56 -0.39 -4.42
N ILE A 266 -3.29 0.67 -4.70
CA ILE A 266 -4.75 0.67 -4.80
C ILE A 266 -5.12 1.26 -6.16
N VAL A 267 -5.96 0.55 -6.89
CA VAL A 267 -6.51 0.96 -8.17
C VAL A 267 -8.00 1.15 -7.98
N PHE A 268 -8.49 2.36 -8.11
CA PHE A 268 -9.86 2.71 -7.74
C PHE A 268 -10.62 3.38 -8.88
N ASN A 269 -11.91 3.13 -8.96
CA ASN A 269 -12.78 3.74 -9.95
C ASN A 269 -12.82 5.26 -9.74
N SER A 270 -12.71 6.06 -10.80
CA SER A 270 -12.82 7.53 -10.71
C SER A 270 -14.19 8.00 -10.24
N GLU A 271 -15.22 7.16 -10.37
CA GLU A 271 -16.56 7.39 -9.86
C GLU A 271 -16.77 6.63 -8.56
N HIS A 272 -17.41 7.29 -7.58
CA HIS A 272 -17.73 6.67 -6.28
C HIS A 272 -18.96 5.77 -6.42
N VAL A 273 -18.72 4.55 -6.87
CA VAL A 273 -19.73 3.50 -7.09
C VAL A 273 -19.42 2.28 -6.25
N PRO A 274 -20.42 1.52 -5.79
CA PRO A 274 -20.21 0.31 -4.99
C PRO A 274 -19.41 -0.76 -5.76
N MET A 275 -18.68 -1.57 -5.00
CA MET A 275 -18.01 -2.76 -5.55
C MET A 275 -19.03 -3.80 -5.98
N LYS A 276 -18.69 -4.50 -7.06
CA LYS A 276 -19.39 -5.70 -7.54
C LYS A 276 -18.38 -6.70 -8.07
N ILE A 277 -18.64 -7.98 -7.78
CA ILE A 277 -17.90 -9.08 -8.41
C ILE A 277 -18.76 -9.62 -9.55
N GLU A 278 -18.34 -9.37 -10.76
CA GLU A 278 -19.06 -9.73 -11.99
C GLU A 278 -18.06 -9.93 -13.15
N HIS A 279 -18.53 -10.34 -14.31
CA HIS A 279 -17.73 -10.51 -15.52
C HIS A 279 -16.77 -9.33 -15.76
N ALA A 280 -17.29 -8.10 -15.66
CA ALA A 280 -16.49 -6.88 -15.85
C ALA A 280 -15.33 -6.76 -14.86
N THR A 281 -15.45 -7.32 -13.65
CA THR A 281 -14.37 -7.34 -12.65
C THR A 281 -13.17 -8.12 -13.16
N PHE A 282 -13.38 -9.32 -13.71
CA PHE A 282 -12.31 -10.14 -14.28
C PHE A 282 -11.64 -9.45 -15.48
N CYS A 283 -12.44 -8.81 -16.35
CA CYS A 283 -11.91 -7.99 -17.45
C CYS A 283 -11.00 -6.87 -16.93
N LYS A 284 -11.43 -6.14 -15.90
CA LYS A 284 -10.69 -5.04 -15.29
C LYS A 284 -9.37 -5.51 -14.67
N LEU A 285 -9.38 -6.64 -13.96
CA LEU A 285 -8.18 -7.20 -13.34
C LEU A 285 -7.13 -7.57 -14.40
N PHE A 286 -7.52 -8.27 -15.47
CA PHE A 286 -6.58 -8.62 -16.52
C PHE A 286 -6.13 -7.43 -17.36
N ASP A 287 -6.97 -6.43 -17.57
CA ASP A 287 -6.56 -5.20 -18.27
C ASP A 287 -5.46 -4.46 -17.47
N PHE A 288 -5.58 -4.39 -16.15
CA PHE A 288 -4.52 -3.85 -15.30
C PHE A 288 -3.23 -4.69 -15.37
N VAL A 289 -3.32 -6.01 -15.29
CA VAL A 289 -2.15 -6.91 -15.39
C VAL A 289 -1.46 -6.82 -16.76
N LYS A 290 -2.22 -6.59 -17.84
CA LYS A 290 -1.65 -6.36 -19.18
C LYS A 290 -0.85 -5.06 -19.24
N GLN A 291 -1.29 -4.00 -18.54
CA GLN A 291 -0.60 -2.72 -18.47
C GLN A 291 0.62 -2.78 -17.53
N PHE A 292 0.52 -3.52 -16.42
CA PHE A 292 1.56 -3.65 -15.39
C PHE A 292 1.85 -5.13 -15.09
N PRO A 293 2.53 -5.86 -16.02
CA PRO A 293 2.69 -7.31 -15.92
C PRO A 293 3.56 -7.81 -14.77
N HIS A 294 4.32 -6.94 -14.14
CA HIS A 294 5.11 -7.19 -12.94
C HIS A 294 4.28 -7.13 -11.66
N TYR A 295 3.03 -6.68 -11.72
CA TYR A 295 2.11 -6.60 -10.57
C TYR A 295 1.10 -7.75 -10.60
N PHE A 296 0.68 -8.16 -9.41
CA PHE A 296 -0.61 -8.81 -9.21
C PHE A 296 -1.67 -7.74 -8.92
N VAL A 297 -2.93 -8.09 -9.09
CA VAL A 297 -4.07 -7.28 -8.66
C VAL A 297 -5.24 -8.18 -8.26
N GLY A 298 -5.94 -7.82 -7.19
CA GLY A 298 -7.11 -8.56 -6.72
C GLY A 298 -8.20 -7.64 -6.18
N SER A 299 -9.40 -8.17 -6.11
CA SER A 299 -10.57 -7.51 -5.53
C SER A 299 -10.93 -8.13 -4.19
N ASN A 300 -11.31 -7.32 -3.21
CA ASN A 300 -12.08 -7.85 -2.09
C ASN A 300 -13.42 -8.41 -2.60
N ALA A 301 -14.03 -9.28 -1.80
CA ALA A 301 -15.40 -9.71 -2.03
C ALA A 301 -16.39 -8.55 -1.87
N ASP A 302 -17.53 -8.61 -2.55
CA ASP A 302 -18.54 -7.56 -2.60
C ASP A 302 -19.65 -7.71 -1.54
N LEU A 303 -19.59 -8.74 -0.71
CA LEU A 303 -20.54 -8.97 0.38
C LEU A 303 -19.96 -8.56 1.74
N PRO A 304 -20.79 -8.12 2.69
CA PRO A 304 -20.38 -7.85 4.06
C PRO A 304 -19.68 -9.05 4.71
N ILE A 305 -18.91 -8.83 5.79
CA ILE A 305 -18.15 -9.84 6.55
C ILE A 305 -16.94 -10.39 5.79
N VAL A 306 -17.12 -10.82 4.54
CA VAL A 306 -16.07 -11.39 3.69
C VAL A 306 -15.43 -10.37 2.74
N GLY A 307 -15.98 -9.15 2.68
CA GLY A 307 -15.45 -8.02 1.92
C GLY A 307 -14.46 -7.17 2.70
N GLY A 308 -13.87 -6.18 2.00
CA GLY A 308 -13.01 -5.18 2.61
C GLY A 308 -13.76 -4.10 3.37
N SER A 309 -13.02 -3.13 3.94
CA SER A 309 -13.58 -2.05 4.75
C SER A 309 -14.31 -0.96 3.95
N ILE A 310 -14.12 -0.89 2.62
CA ILE A 310 -14.71 0.13 1.73
C ILE A 310 -15.44 -0.57 0.59
N LEU A 311 -16.66 -1.04 0.85
CA LEU A 311 -17.51 -1.67 -0.18
C LEU A 311 -18.25 -0.64 -1.06
N SER A 312 -18.35 0.60 -0.60
CA SER A 312 -19.08 1.69 -1.28
C SER A 312 -18.30 2.32 -2.44
N HIS A 313 -17.03 1.97 -2.62
CA HIS A 313 -16.20 2.51 -3.69
C HIS A 313 -15.43 1.38 -4.39
N ASP A 314 -15.73 1.14 -5.66
CA ASP A 314 -15.11 0.08 -6.49
C ASP A 314 -13.59 0.30 -6.59
N HIS A 315 -12.83 -0.69 -6.12
CA HIS A 315 -11.37 -0.62 -6.07
C HIS A 315 -10.73 -2.00 -6.00
N PHE A 316 -9.48 -2.07 -6.44
CA PHE A 316 -8.62 -3.24 -6.38
C PHE A 316 -7.36 -2.93 -5.56
N GLN A 317 -6.72 -3.96 -5.02
CA GLN A 317 -5.41 -3.88 -4.40
C GLN A 317 -4.43 -4.71 -5.21
N GLY A 318 -3.23 -4.18 -5.40
CA GLY A 318 -2.17 -4.82 -6.17
C GLY A 318 -0.79 -4.45 -5.66
N GLY A 319 0.23 -4.88 -6.38
CA GLY A 319 1.62 -4.55 -6.07
C GLY A 319 2.61 -5.55 -6.64
N HIS A 320 3.89 -5.28 -6.40
CA HIS A 320 5.00 -6.13 -6.83
C HIS A 320 5.38 -7.07 -5.68
N TYR A 321 4.57 -8.11 -5.46
CA TYR A 321 4.79 -9.08 -4.39
C TYR A 321 4.23 -10.46 -4.74
N GLU A 322 4.88 -11.52 -4.31
CA GLU A 322 4.43 -12.90 -4.50
C GLU A 322 4.07 -13.55 -3.16
N PHE A 323 2.78 -13.61 -2.87
CA PHE A 323 2.23 -14.17 -1.64
C PHE A 323 2.35 -15.69 -1.56
N ALA A 324 2.23 -16.24 -0.35
CA ALA A 324 2.24 -17.68 -0.11
C ALA A 324 1.19 -18.42 -0.93
N MET A 325 -0.04 -17.89 -1.06
CA MET A 325 -1.08 -18.49 -1.88
C MET A 325 -0.67 -18.59 -3.36
N ALA A 326 0.04 -17.59 -3.90
CA ALA A 326 0.52 -17.64 -5.29
C ALA A 326 1.56 -18.75 -5.49
N LYS A 327 2.39 -19.05 -4.48
CA LYS A 327 3.41 -20.11 -4.47
C LYS A 327 2.82 -21.49 -4.19
N ALA A 328 1.64 -21.57 -3.58
CA ALA A 328 1.01 -22.80 -3.18
C ALA A 328 0.75 -23.72 -4.39
N PRO A 329 1.04 -25.03 -4.27
CA PRO A 329 0.84 -26.00 -5.35
C PRO A 329 -0.65 -26.22 -5.63
N VAL A 330 -0.96 -26.63 -6.84
CA VAL A 330 -2.26 -27.23 -7.19
C VAL A 330 -2.24 -28.66 -6.72
N GLU A 331 -3.20 -29.05 -5.86
CA GLU A 331 -3.31 -30.41 -5.31
C GLU A 331 -4.19 -31.30 -6.16
N GLU A 332 -5.18 -30.72 -6.85
CA GLU A 332 -6.06 -31.44 -7.74
C GLU A 332 -6.30 -30.64 -9.02
N THR A 333 -6.21 -31.28 -10.18
CA THR A 333 -6.49 -30.65 -11.46
C THR A 333 -7.78 -31.20 -12.03
N PHE A 334 -8.55 -30.35 -12.71
CA PHE A 334 -9.76 -30.75 -13.41
C PHE A 334 -9.85 -30.10 -14.80
N ARG A 335 -10.65 -30.70 -15.66
CA ARG A 335 -10.96 -30.15 -16.98
C ARG A 335 -12.39 -29.62 -17.01
N ALA A 336 -12.54 -28.38 -17.41
CA ALA A 336 -13.86 -27.78 -17.63
C ALA A 336 -14.27 -28.00 -19.11
N ALA A 337 -15.40 -28.66 -19.31
CA ALA A 337 -15.90 -28.92 -20.64
C ALA A 337 -16.12 -27.63 -21.44
N GLY A 338 -15.55 -27.57 -22.65
CA GLY A 338 -15.54 -26.36 -23.48
C GLY A 338 -14.46 -25.34 -23.16
N PHE A 339 -13.54 -25.66 -22.20
CA PHE A 339 -12.41 -24.83 -21.77
C PHE A 339 -11.13 -25.66 -21.63
N GLU A 340 -10.90 -26.60 -22.54
CA GLU A 340 -9.76 -27.52 -22.54
C GLU A 340 -8.41 -26.80 -22.70
N ASP A 341 -8.45 -25.56 -23.16
CA ASP A 341 -7.34 -24.63 -23.35
C ASP A 341 -6.99 -23.84 -22.06
N VAL A 342 -7.80 -23.94 -20.99
CA VAL A 342 -7.55 -23.33 -19.69
C VAL A 342 -7.19 -24.42 -18.69
N GLU A 343 -6.00 -24.32 -18.11
CA GLU A 343 -5.61 -25.17 -16.99
C GLU A 343 -6.39 -24.74 -15.73
N ALA A 344 -7.03 -25.70 -15.07
CA ALA A 344 -7.81 -25.46 -13.89
C ALA A 344 -7.48 -26.44 -12.78
N GLY A 345 -7.42 -25.98 -11.53
CA GLY A 345 -7.16 -26.84 -10.40
C GLY A 345 -7.45 -26.21 -9.05
N ILE A 346 -7.50 -27.03 -8.03
CA ILE A 346 -7.71 -26.67 -6.63
C ILE A 346 -6.34 -26.43 -6.00
N VAL A 347 -6.15 -25.27 -5.41
CA VAL A 347 -4.89 -24.89 -4.75
C VAL A 347 -4.85 -25.49 -3.34
N LYS A 348 -3.72 -26.06 -2.94
CA LYS A 348 -3.49 -26.47 -1.55
C LYS A 348 -3.41 -25.25 -0.64
N TRP A 349 -4.54 -24.84 -0.13
CA TRP A 349 -4.70 -23.63 0.67
C TRP A 349 -5.77 -23.85 1.76
N PRO A 350 -5.70 -23.15 2.93
CA PRO A 350 -6.71 -23.31 3.97
C PRO A 350 -8.10 -22.80 3.61
N MET A 351 -8.24 -22.18 2.44
CA MET A 351 -9.51 -21.73 1.87
C MET A 351 -9.74 -22.42 0.53
N SER A 352 -10.99 -22.51 0.09
CA SER A 352 -11.33 -23.08 -1.22
C SER A 352 -10.90 -22.13 -2.33
N VAL A 353 -9.85 -22.49 -3.07
CA VAL A 353 -9.26 -21.68 -4.14
C VAL A 353 -9.20 -22.48 -5.43
N ILE A 354 -9.82 -21.97 -6.48
CA ILE A 354 -9.69 -22.47 -7.85
C ILE A 354 -8.69 -21.58 -8.58
N ARG A 355 -7.61 -22.17 -9.10
CA ARG A 355 -6.64 -21.49 -9.96
C ARG A 355 -6.94 -21.82 -11.40
N LEU A 356 -7.09 -20.77 -12.22
CA LEU A 356 -7.19 -20.83 -13.67
C LEU A 356 -5.90 -20.29 -14.28
N SER A 357 -5.36 -20.96 -15.31
CA SER A 357 -4.12 -20.53 -15.96
C SER A 357 -4.21 -20.76 -17.49
N GLY A 358 -3.72 -19.81 -18.26
CA GLY A 358 -3.71 -19.88 -19.72
C GLY A 358 -3.05 -18.66 -20.35
N THR A 359 -2.91 -18.69 -21.67
CA THR A 359 -2.36 -17.57 -22.46
C THR A 359 -3.44 -16.61 -22.95
N ASP A 360 -4.68 -17.10 -23.07
CA ASP A 360 -5.83 -16.30 -23.50
C ASP A 360 -6.67 -15.86 -22.29
N THR A 361 -6.63 -14.58 -21.99
CA THR A 361 -7.38 -13.99 -20.87
C THR A 361 -8.89 -14.06 -21.06
N ASP A 362 -9.40 -13.99 -22.30
CA ASP A 362 -10.84 -14.01 -22.55
C ASP A 362 -11.42 -15.39 -22.25
N ARG A 363 -10.64 -16.46 -22.51
CA ARG A 363 -11.00 -17.83 -22.15
C ARG A 363 -11.00 -18.03 -20.63
N ILE A 364 -9.99 -17.47 -19.92
CA ILE A 364 -9.95 -17.52 -18.45
C ILE A 364 -11.14 -16.77 -17.87
N ILE A 365 -11.46 -15.58 -18.37
CA ILE A 365 -12.60 -14.75 -17.95
C ILE A 365 -13.92 -15.49 -18.14
N ALA A 366 -14.13 -16.10 -19.32
CA ALA A 366 -15.35 -16.84 -19.61
C ALA A 366 -15.55 -18.04 -18.65
N LEU A 367 -14.47 -18.75 -18.31
CA LEU A 367 -14.54 -19.84 -17.34
C LEU A 367 -14.79 -19.31 -15.92
N ALA A 368 -14.12 -18.23 -15.53
CA ALA A 368 -14.30 -17.59 -14.22
C ALA A 368 -15.74 -17.10 -14.03
N ASP A 369 -16.34 -16.52 -15.06
CA ASP A 369 -17.72 -16.05 -15.05
C ASP A 369 -18.72 -17.23 -14.86
N LYS A 370 -18.48 -18.33 -15.55
CA LYS A 370 -19.24 -19.57 -15.36
C LYS A 370 -19.10 -20.12 -13.94
N ILE A 371 -17.89 -20.11 -13.36
CA ILE A 371 -17.65 -20.54 -11.99
C ILE A 371 -18.37 -19.62 -11.01
N LEU A 372 -18.29 -18.31 -11.19
CA LEU A 372 -18.98 -17.33 -10.35
C LEU A 372 -20.50 -17.53 -10.37
N ALA A 373 -21.08 -17.72 -11.57
CA ALA A 373 -22.51 -17.94 -11.71
C ALA A 373 -22.98 -19.23 -11.00
N ASN A 374 -22.22 -20.32 -11.16
CA ASN A 374 -22.50 -21.58 -10.47
C ASN A 374 -22.34 -21.46 -8.95
N TRP A 375 -21.26 -20.81 -8.48
CA TRP A 375 -21.02 -20.61 -7.06
C TRP A 375 -22.11 -19.77 -6.40
N ARG A 376 -22.58 -18.73 -7.04
CA ARG A 376 -23.67 -17.89 -6.50
C ARG A 376 -24.96 -18.66 -6.25
N GLY A 377 -25.25 -19.67 -7.03
CA GLY A 377 -26.42 -20.53 -6.85
C GLY A 377 -26.16 -21.82 -6.09
N TYR A 378 -24.92 -22.05 -5.61
CA TYR A 378 -24.53 -23.31 -4.98
C TYR A 378 -25.00 -23.41 -3.52
N THR A 379 -25.68 -24.49 -3.22
CA THR A 379 -26.08 -24.88 -1.85
C THR A 379 -25.57 -26.28 -1.55
N ASP A 380 -24.99 -26.47 -0.37
CA ASP A 380 -24.55 -27.73 0.21
C ASP A 380 -24.89 -27.72 1.69
N GLU A 381 -26.01 -28.36 2.03
CA GLU A 381 -26.52 -28.38 3.39
C GLU A 381 -25.60 -29.12 4.37
N GLU A 382 -24.92 -30.16 3.89
CA GLU A 382 -23.97 -30.94 4.72
C GLU A 382 -22.76 -30.09 5.13
N ALA A 383 -22.29 -29.21 4.25
CA ALA A 383 -21.23 -28.26 4.53
C ALA A 383 -21.75 -26.94 5.12
N PHE A 384 -23.06 -26.80 5.38
CA PHE A 384 -23.70 -25.56 5.81
C PHE A 384 -23.45 -24.37 4.86
N ILE A 385 -23.36 -24.63 3.57
CA ILE A 385 -23.25 -23.64 2.51
C ILE A 385 -24.65 -23.40 1.93
N TYR A 386 -25.15 -22.19 2.06
CA TYR A 386 -26.43 -21.77 1.45
C TYR A 386 -26.14 -20.62 0.49
N ALA A 387 -26.73 -20.70 -0.70
CA ALA A 387 -26.61 -19.65 -1.71
C ALA A 387 -27.23 -18.35 -1.22
N GLU A 388 -28.38 -18.47 -0.53
CA GLU A 388 -29.14 -17.35 0.02
C GLU A 388 -29.95 -17.78 1.25
N THR A 389 -30.32 -16.82 2.09
CA THR A 389 -31.28 -17.00 3.20
C THR A 389 -32.19 -15.77 3.22
N ASP A 390 -33.51 -15.99 3.19
CA ASP A 390 -34.52 -14.91 3.17
C ASP A 390 -34.30 -13.89 2.02
N GLY A 391 -33.74 -14.32 0.89
CA GLY A 391 -33.43 -13.48 -0.27
C GLY A 391 -32.09 -12.73 -0.20
N GLU A 392 -31.34 -12.88 0.89
CA GLU A 392 -30.01 -12.30 1.02
C GLU A 392 -28.94 -13.28 0.53
N PRO A 393 -28.09 -12.88 -0.45
CA PRO A 393 -27.06 -13.74 -1.02
C PRO A 393 -25.87 -13.94 -0.07
N HIS A 394 -25.29 -15.14 -0.07
CA HIS A 394 -24.14 -15.48 0.76
C HIS A 394 -22.86 -15.79 -0.01
N ASN A 395 -22.98 -16.27 -1.24
CA ASN A 395 -21.86 -16.72 -2.04
C ASN A 395 -21.27 -15.58 -2.89
N THR A 396 -19.97 -15.41 -2.82
CA THR A 396 -19.20 -14.49 -3.65
C THR A 396 -17.77 -15.01 -3.84
N ILE A 397 -16.94 -14.28 -4.58
CA ILE A 397 -15.55 -14.64 -4.88
C ILE A 397 -14.63 -13.46 -4.55
N THR A 398 -13.43 -13.77 -4.04
CA THR A 398 -12.28 -12.86 -3.99
C THR A 398 -11.34 -13.25 -5.15
N PRO A 399 -11.32 -12.52 -6.28
CA PRO A 399 -10.49 -12.84 -7.44
C PRO A 399 -9.13 -12.16 -7.35
N ILE A 400 -8.07 -12.88 -7.74
CA ILE A 400 -6.69 -12.36 -7.79
C ILE A 400 -6.05 -12.75 -9.13
N ALA A 401 -5.67 -11.75 -9.93
CA ALA A 401 -5.04 -11.91 -11.22
C ALA A 401 -3.55 -11.57 -11.19
N ARG A 402 -2.76 -12.27 -11.97
CA ARG A 402 -1.33 -11.99 -12.18
C ARG A 402 -0.86 -12.57 -13.50
N LYS A 403 0.32 -12.13 -13.95
CA LYS A 403 1.06 -12.77 -15.03
C LYS A 403 2.21 -13.57 -14.43
N ARG A 404 2.34 -14.82 -14.85
CA ARG A 404 3.46 -15.69 -14.47
C ARG A 404 4.12 -16.23 -15.73
N ARG A 405 5.32 -15.75 -16.03
CA ARG A 405 6.04 -16.05 -17.26
C ARG A 405 5.21 -15.67 -18.50
N ASP A 406 4.82 -16.64 -19.33
CA ASP A 406 4.03 -16.47 -20.55
C ASP A 406 2.52 -16.64 -20.34
N LYS A 407 2.09 -17.07 -19.14
CA LYS A 407 0.69 -17.29 -18.80
C LYS A 407 0.10 -16.21 -17.91
N TYR A 408 -1.20 -16.05 -17.99
CA TYR A 408 -2.00 -15.33 -17.02
C TYR A 408 -2.62 -16.33 -16.05
N GLU A 409 -2.71 -15.94 -14.78
CA GLU A 409 -3.36 -16.72 -13.72
C GLU A 409 -4.45 -15.90 -13.07
N LEU A 410 -5.55 -16.59 -12.71
CA LEU A 410 -6.64 -16.04 -11.91
C LEU A 410 -6.96 -17.02 -10.79
N ASP A 411 -6.72 -16.62 -9.55
CA ASP A 411 -7.19 -17.34 -8.38
C ASP A 411 -8.59 -16.86 -8.01
N LEU A 412 -9.53 -17.79 -7.89
CA LEU A 412 -10.90 -17.57 -7.48
C LEU A 412 -11.09 -18.14 -6.07
N VAL A 413 -11.04 -17.29 -5.05
CA VAL A 413 -11.27 -17.72 -3.67
C VAL A 413 -12.76 -17.68 -3.39
N LEU A 414 -13.35 -18.85 -3.16
CA LEU A 414 -14.78 -19.00 -2.88
C LEU A 414 -15.08 -18.49 -1.45
N ARG A 415 -16.02 -17.57 -1.34
CA ARG A 415 -16.39 -16.94 -0.07
C ARG A 415 -17.88 -17.14 0.20
N ASN A 416 -18.21 -17.31 1.47
CA ASN A 416 -19.59 -17.35 1.95
C ASN A 416 -19.69 -16.55 3.25
N ASN A 417 -20.68 -15.66 3.38
CA ASN A 417 -20.85 -14.76 4.51
C ASN A 417 -22.00 -15.15 5.46
N ILE A 418 -22.49 -16.39 5.36
CA ILE A 418 -23.61 -16.84 6.20
C ILE A 418 -23.28 -16.68 7.68
N THR A 419 -24.25 -16.26 8.46
CA THR A 419 -24.14 -16.07 9.90
C THR A 419 -25.15 -16.95 10.65
N THR A 420 -24.85 -17.24 11.92
CA THR A 420 -25.75 -17.85 12.86
C THR A 420 -25.75 -17.09 14.18
N ALA A 421 -26.68 -17.40 15.09
CA ALA A 421 -26.65 -16.84 16.45
C ALA A 421 -25.33 -17.15 17.19
N GLU A 422 -24.74 -18.30 16.93
CA GLU A 422 -23.43 -18.71 17.49
C GLU A 422 -22.27 -18.00 16.79
N HIS A 423 -22.37 -17.78 15.48
CA HIS A 423 -21.33 -17.16 14.65
C HIS A 423 -21.83 -15.87 13.94
N PRO A 424 -22.10 -14.79 14.71
CA PRO A 424 -22.67 -13.55 14.16
C PRO A 424 -21.72 -12.77 13.25
N LEU A 425 -20.42 -13.12 13.23
CA LEU A 425 -19.41 -12.54 12.34
C LEU A 425 -19.05 -13.48 11.17
N GLY A 426 -19.86 -14.51 10.92
CA GLY A 426 -19.69 -15.46 9.82
C GLY A 426 -19.28 -16.86 10.30
N VAL A 427 -19.94 -17.87 9.75
CA VAL A 427 -19.63 -19.29 10.03
C VAL A 427 -18.24 -19.65 9.52
N TYR A 428 -17.85 -19.10 8.36
CA TYR A 428 -16.56 -19.31 7.71
C TYR A 428 -15.54 -18.19 8.00
N HIS A 429 -15.81 -17.37 9.02
CA HIS A 429 -14.90 -16.36 9.54
C HIS A 429 -14.22 -16.88 10.82
N PRO A 430 -13.03 -16.39 11.24
CA PRO A 430 -12.45 -16.75 12.52
C PRO A 430 -13.44 -16.57 13.67
N HIS A 431 -13.65 -17.63 14.44
CA HIS A 431 -14.63 -17.67 15.51
C HIS A 431 -14.21 -16.84 16.73
N ALA A 432 -15.16 -16.49 17.58
CA ALA A 432 -14.97 -15.59 18.73
C ALA A 432 -13.79 -15.96 19.64
N LYS A 433 -13.49 -17.26 19.81
CA LYS A 433 -12.33 -17.72 20.58
C LYS A 433 -10.97 -17.26 20.03
N LEU A 434 -10.90 -16.80 18.77
CA LEU A 434 -9.69 -16.30 18.11
C LEU A 434 -9.64 -14.77 18.04
N HIS A 435 -10.69 -14.06 18.49
CA HIS A 435 -10.78 -12.61 18.37
C HIS A 435 -9.79 -11.84 19.27
N HIS A 436 -9.23 -12.50 20.29
CA HIS A 436 -8.11 -11.97 21.05
C HIS A 436 -6.86 -11.74 20.15
N ILE A 437 -6.71 -12.50 19.05
CA ILE A 437 -5.65 -12.28 18.07
C ILE A 437 -6.08 -11.18 17.11
N LYS A 438 -7.19 -11.40 16.37
CA LYS A 438 -7.72 -10.46 15.40
C LYS A 438 -9.24 -10.66 15.24
N LYS A 439 -9.99 -9.56 15.37
CA LYS A 439 -11.45 -9.54 15.25
C LYS A 439 -11.95 -9.04 13.89
N GLU A 440 -11.13 -8.26 13.18
CA GLU A 440 -11.51 -7.64 11.91
C GLU A 440 -11.74 -8.68 10.82
N ASN A 441 -12.47 -8.27 9.79
CA ASN A 441 -12.75 -9.10 8.61
C ASN A 441 -11.45 -9.58 7.94
N ILE A 442 -11.49 -10.81 7.43
CA ILE A 442 -10.42 -11.37 6.59
C ILE A 442 -10.60 -10.84 5.17
N GLY A 443 -9.79 -9.86 4.82
CA GLY A 443 -9.76 -9.23 3.51
C GLY A 443 -8.79 -9.89 2.54
N LEU A 444 -8.60 -9.26 1.37
CA LEU A 444 -7.75 -9.76 0.28
C LEU A 444 -6.34 -10.13 0.73
N ILE A 445 -5.71 -9.31 1.56
CA ILE A 445 -4.31 -9.48 1.99
C ILE A 445 -4.14 -10.73 2.83
N GLU A 446 -5.01 -10.92 3.81
CA GLU A 446 -5.01 -12.10 4.67
C GLU A 446 -5.34 -13.37 3.88
N VAL A 447 -6.28 -13.29 2.95
CA VAL A 447 -6.62 -14.40 2.05
C VAL A 447 -5.40 -14.89 1.29
N MET A 448 -4.51 -14.00 0.87
CA MET A 448 -3.29 -14.36 0.13
C MET A 448 -2.15 -14.88 1.01
N GLY A 449 -2.26 -14.81 2.35
CA GLY A 449 -1.28 -15.38 3.27
C GLY A 449 -0.41 -14.38 4.02
N LEU A 450 -0.83 -13.10 4.13
CA LEU A 450 -0.17 -12.12 4.98
C LEU A 450 -1.10 -11.72 6.13
N ALA A 451 -0.77 -12.11 7.35
CA ALA A 451 -1.50 -11.73 8.55
C ALA A 451 -1.06 -10.33 9.02
N VAL A 452 -1.96 -9.35 8.91
CA VAL A 452 -1.76 -8.01 9.47
C VAL A 452 -2.43 -7.95 10.84
N LEU A 453 -1.62 -7.95 11.91
CA LEU A 453 -2.05 -8.03 13.29
C LEU A 453 -2.06 -6.65 13.97
N PRO A 454 -2.94 -6.43 14.97
CA PRO A 454 -3.04 -5.16 15.68
C PRO A 454 -1.85 -4.87 16.59
N ALA A 455 -1.53 -3.59 16.78
CA ALA A 455 -0.37 -3.11 17.55
C ALA A 455 -0.35 -3.59 19.01
N ARG A 456 -1.54 -3.75 19.64
CA ARG A 456 -1.68 -4.23 21.02
C ARG A 456 -0.98 -5.57 21.28
N LEU A 457 -0.96 -6.45 20.27
CA LEU A 457 -0.33 -7.77 20.40
C LEU A 457 1.18 -7.70 20.72
N LYS A 458 1.86 -6.60 20.39
CA LYS A 458 3.27 -6.43 20.78
C LYS A 458 3.43 -6.48 22.32
N GLN A 459 2.57 -5.78 23.04
CA GLN A 459 2.63 -5.77 24.52
C GLN A 459 2.05 -7.05 25.09
N GLU A 460 0.91 -7.51 24.62
CA GLU A 460 0.24 -8.73 25.06
C GLU A 460 1.16 -9.96 24.95
N LEU A 461 1.90 -10.09 23.83
CA LEU A 461 2.86 -11.18 23.64
C LEU A 461 4.10 -11.02 24.55
N ALA A 462 4.54 -9.80 24.86
CA ALA A 462 5.62 -9.56 25.80
C ALA A 462 5.20 -9.96 27.23
N ASP A 463 4.03 -9.55 27.65
CA ASP A 463 3.46 -9.89 28.98
C ASP A 463 3.25 -11.39 29.13
N LEU A 464 2.73 -12.05 28.09
CA LEU A 464 2.59 -13.51 28.04
C LEU A 464 3.95 -14.23 28.18
N LYS A 465 4.95 -13.79 27.41
CA LYS A 465 6.32 -14.32 27.52
C LYS A 465 6.88 -14.19 28.93
N ASP A 466 6.75 -13.01 29.53
CA ASP A 466 7.27 -12.75 30.88
C ASP A 466 6.52 -13.59 31.93
N ALA A 467 5.23 -13.80 31.77
CA ALA A 467 4.44 -14.68 32.61
C ALA A 467 4.89 -16.16 32.51
N ILE A 468 5.17 -16.64 31.29
CA ILE A 468 5.70 -18.00 31.04
C ILE A 468 7.08 -18.14 31.71
N LEU A 469 7.98 -17.20 31.52
CA LEU A 469 9.32 -17.24 32.11
C LEU A 469 9.29 -17.16 33.63
N ALA A 470 8.31 -16.50 34.21
CA ALA A 470 8.08 -16.44 35.67
C ALA A 470 7.36 -17.67 36.24
N GLY A 471 7.01 -18.65 35.41
CA GLY A 471 6.28 -19.88 35.84
C GLY A 471 4.86 -19.60 36.36
N LYS A 472 4.21 -18.51 35.90
CA LYS A 472 2.82 -18.20 36.29
C LYS A 472 1.86 -19.21 35.69
N ASP A 473 0.81 -19.55 36.43
CA ASP A 473 -0.29 -20.34 35.89
C ASP A 473 -1.15 -19.47 34.96
N LEU A 474 -0.95 -19.63 33.66
CA LEU A 474 -1.65 -18.85 32.63
C LEU A 474 -3.15 -19.12 32.59
N ARG A 475 -3.60 -20.29 33.02
CA ARG A 475 -5.01 -20.68 33.03
C ARG A 475 -5.81 -20.00 34.14
N ALA A 476 -5.11 -19.52 35.17
CA ALA A 476 -5.71 -18.83 36.30
C ALA A 476 -5.81 -17.29 36.08
N SER A 477 -5.29 -16.76 34.95
CA SER A 477 -5.24 -15.34 34.64
C SER A 477 -6.27 -15.01 33.55
N GLU A 478 -7.38 -14.34 33.93
CA GLU A 478 -8.36 -13.81 32.96
C GLU A 478 -7.77 -12.79 31.97
N GLU A 479 -6.65 -12.15 32.33
CA GLU A 479 -5.95 -11.17 31.48
C GLU A 479 -5.04 -11.82 30.42
N LEU A 480 -4.67 -13.09 30.58
CA LEU A 480 -3.69 -13.79 29.73
C LEU A 480 -4.29 -14.98 28.95
N CYS A 481 -5.57 -15.27 29.14
CA CYS A 481 -6.37 -16.25 28.39
C CYS A 481 -7.31 -15.56 27.36
#